data_1541bbcca2b58940d41307d5d3563bdc
#
_entry.id   1541bbcca2b58940d41307d5d3563bdc
#
_cell.length_a   1.000
_cell.length_b   1.000
_cell.length_c   1.000
_cell.angle_alpha   90.00
_cell.angle_beta   90.00
_cell.angle_gamma   90.00
#
_symmetry.space_group_name_H-M   'P 1'
#
loop_
_entity.id
_entity.type
_entity.pdbx_description
1 polymer ?
#
loop_
_entity_poly.entity_id
_entity_poly.type
_entity_poly.pdbx_seq_one_letter_code
_entity_poly.pdbx_strand_id
1 'polypeptide(L)'
;NKIIEIDPENEHFYQYNAETYIEELLSLDTWVHDQIYLISDEQKIMITAHDAFNYFGSAYGMQVEGLQGISTASEYGLKDLEEMVNLIVDNKLKAIFVESSVPTKSIEALQEGVVAEGWEVVIGGELFSDAMGDPATIEGTYIGMVEHNVNTIVNALK
;
A
#
# COMPACT_ATOMS: atom_id res chain seq x y z
N ASN A 1 11.99 5.20 25.49
CA ASN A 1 12.92 5.60 26.59
C ASN A 1 12.93 7.12 26.85
N LYS A 2 12.74 7.97 25.81
CA LYS A 2 12.82 9.45 25.98
C LYS A 2 11.70 10.03 26.85
N ILE A 3 10.50 9.44 26.81
CA ILE A 3 9.37 9.84 27.67
C ILE A 3 9.69 9.52 29.14
N ILE A 4 10.27 8.36 29.41
CA ILE A 4 10.67 7.91 30.77
C ILE A 4 11.70 8.87 31.40
N GLU A 5 12.63 9.41 30.62
CA GLU A 5 13.60 10.40 31.11
C GLU A 5 12.92 11.73 31.58
N ILE A 6 11.78 12.06 30.95
CA ILE A 6 11.03 13.29 31.25
C ILE A 6 10.04 13.08 32.40
N ASP A 7 9.44 11.87 32.44
CA ASP A 7 8.40 11.49 33.42
C ASP A 7 8.70 10.09 33.98
N PRO A 8 9.71 9.99 34.87
CA PRO A 8 10.15 8.71 35.43
C PRO A 8 9.13 8.07 36.38
N GLU A 9 8.23 8.82 36.95
CA GLU A 9 7.21 8.30 37.87
C GLU A 9 6.21 7.37 37.16
N ASN A 10 6.02 7.54 35.84
CA ASN A 10 5.15 6.75 35.00
C ASN A 10 5.89 5.72 34.13
N GLU A 11 7.15 5.41 34.40
CA GLU A 11 8.00 4.49 33.62
C GLU A 11 7.31 3.15 33.32
N HIS A 12 6.79 2.52 34.37
CA HIS A 12 6.15 1.20 34.25
C HIS A 12 4.92 1.23 33.33
N PHE A 13 4.17 2.33 33.31
CA PHE A 13 3.01 2.51 32.42
C PHE A 13 3.43 2.67 30.97
N TYR A 14 4.50 3.42 30.71
CA TYR A 14 5.04 3.57 29.35
C TYR A 14 5.64 2.28 28.82
N GLN A 15 6.36 1.53 29.66
CA GLN A 15 6.90 0.21 29.28
C GLN A 15 5.79 -0.77 28.95
N TYR A 16 4.79 -0.91 29.81
CA TYR A 16 3.65 -1.80 29.59
C TYR A 16 2.91 -1.50 28.28
N ASN A 17 2.60 -0.22 28.02
CA ASN A 17 1.92 0.17 26.79
C ASN A 17 2.77 -0.09 25.53
N ALA A 18 4.08 0.17 25.62
CA ALA A 18 4.99 -0.11 24.51
C ALA A 18 5.11 -1.62 24.22
N GLU A 19 5.27 -2.44 25.26
CA GLU A 19 5.35 -3.90 25.11
C GLU A 19 4.07 -4.47 24.52
N THR A 20 2.91 -4.07 25.03
CA THR A 20 1.60 -4.50 24.51
C THR A 20 1.45 -4.14 23.01
N TYR A 21 1.75 -2.89 22.65
CA TYR A 21 1.61 -2.46 21.25
C TYR A 21 2.62 -3.13 20.33
N ILE A 22 3.84 -3.41 20.80
CA ILE A 22 4.84 -4.17 20.03
C ILE A 22 4.33 -5.60 19.77
N GLU A 23 3.69 -6.26 20.72
CA GLU A 23 3.10 -7.59 20.51
C GLU A 23 1.98 -7.55 19.45
N GLU A 24 1.14 -6.52 19.46
CA GLU A 24 0.12 -6.31 18.43
C GLU A 24 0.74 -6.10 17.04
N LEU A 25 1.81 -5.30 16.94
CA LEU A 25 2.51 -5.06 15.69
C LEU A 25 3.21 -6.32 15.14
N LEU A 26 3.81 -7.15 16.00
CA LEU A 26 4.41 -8.42 15.60
C LEU A 26 3.36 -9.42 15.10
N SER A 27 2.18 -9.40 15.71
CA SER A 27 1.04 -10.21 15.27
C SER A 27 0.54 -9.74 13.91
N LEU A 28 0.44 -8.43 13.71
CA LEU A 28 0.09 -7.82 12.43
C LEU A 28 1.10 -8.18 11.34
N ASP A 29 2.39 -8.06 11.60
CA ASP A 29 3.46 -8.39 10.66
C ASP A 29 3.36 -9.85 10.19
N THR A 30 3.17 -10.78 11.13
CA THR A 30 2.96 -12.20 10.82
C THR A 30 1.73 -12.40 9.93
N TRP A 31 0.61 -11.75 10.28
CA TRP A 31 -0.62 -11.82 9.50
C TRP A 31 -0.45 -11.26 8.09
N VAL A 32 0.27 -10.13 7.92
CA VAL A 32 0.55 -9.57 6.59
C VAL A 32 1.33 -10.56 5.74
N HIS A 33 2.38 -11.20 6.27
CA HIS A 33 3.12 -12.23 5.56
C HIS A 33 2.20 -13.36 5.09
N ASP A 34 1.32 -13.87 5.95
CA ASP A 34 0.37 -14.93 5.62
C ASP A 34 -0.60 -14.52 4.52
N GLN A 35 -1.09 -13.26 4.55
CA GLN A 35 -1.99 -12.75 3.54
C GLN A 35 -1.30 -12.59 2.17
N ILE A 36 -0.13 -11.97 2.13
CA ILE A 36 0.63 -11.75 0.88
C ILE A 36 1.08 -13.09 0.27
N TYR A 37 1.30 -14.12 1.08
CA TYR A 37 1.60 -15.47 0.59
C TYR A 37 0.47 -16.08 -0.27
N LEU A 38 -0.77 -15.60 -0.13
CA LEU A 38 -1.92 -16.07 -0.92
C LEU A 38 -1.90 -15.55 -2.38
N ILE A 39 -1.09 -14.56 -2.69
CA ILE A 39 -0.92 -13.99 -4.04
C ILE A 39 0.13 -14.85 -4.77
N SER A 40 -0.15 -15.24 -6.01
CA SER A 40 0.84 -15.95 -6.84
C SER A 40 2.04 -15.04 -7.16
N ASP A 41 3.22 -15.62 -7.35
CA ASP A 41 4.43 -14.82 -7.55
C ASP A 41 4.35 -13.92 -8.80
N GLU A 42 3.64 -14.34 -9.83
CA GLU A 42 3.40 -13.56 -11.05
C GLU A 42 2.49 -12.35 -10.82
N GLN A 43 1.69 -12.36 -9.75
CA GLN A 43 0.77 -11.27 -9.39
C GLN A 43 1.30 -10.41 -8.22
N LYS A 44 2.50 -10.67 -7.71
CA LYS A 44 3.11 -9.85 -6.63
C LYS A 44 3.71 -8.55 -7.16
N ILE A 45 2.98 -7.88 -8.06
CA ILE A 45 3.32 -6.55 -8.59
C ILE A 45 2.17 -5.61 -8.25
N MET A 46 2.45 -4.60 -7.46
CA MET A 46 1.49 -3.59 -7.03
C MET A 46 1.73 -2.29 -7.76
N ILE A 47 0.73 -1.81 -8.49
CA ILE A 47 0.76 -0.54 -9.22
C ILE A 47 -0.08 0.49 -8.47
N THR A 48 0.52 1.63 -8.15
CA THR A 48 -0.11 2.73 -7.40
C THR A 48 0.07 4.08 -8.10
N ALA A 49 -0.66 5.10 -7.64
CA ALA A 49 -0.58 6.44 -8.22
C ALA A 49 0.76 7.13 -7.94
N HIS A 50 1.34 6.93 -6.75
CA HIS A 50 2.67 7.43 -6.42
C HIS A 50 3.47 6.41 -5.62
N ASP A 51 4.78 6.65 -5.48
CA ASP A 51 5.74 5.73 -4.89
C ASP A 51 5.78 5.84 -3.35
N ALA A 52 4.73 5.34 -2.69
CA ALA A 52 4.60 5.35 -1.23
C ALA A 52 4.84 4.00 -0.55
N PHE A 53 4.88 2.89 -1.30
CA PHE A 53 4.81 1.54 -0.74
C PHE A 53 6.11 0.72 -0.86
N ASN A 54 7.25 1.31 -1.21
CA ASN A 54 8.51 0.59 -1.41
C ASN A 54 9.00 -0.17 -0.17
N TYR A 55 8.84 0.40 1.03
CA TYR A 55 9.17 -0.31 2.27
C TYR A 55 8.27 -1.53 2.49
N PHE A 56 6.97 -1.39 2.18
CA PHE A 56 6.02 -2.50 2.23
C PHE A 56 6.42 -3.60 1.24
N GLY A 57 6.69 -3.23 0.00
CA GLY A 57 7.13 -4.17 -1.03
C GLY A 57 8.41 -4.92 -0.63
N SER A 58 9.39 -4.19 -0.10
CA SER A 58 10.65 -4.78 0.38
C SER A 58 10.45 -5.72 1.57
N ALA A 59 9.55 -5.39 2.51
CA ALA A 59 9.29 -6.22 3.69
C ALA A 59 8.55 -7.51 3.34
N TYR A 60 7.60 -7.45 2.40
CA TYR A 60 6.68 -8.57 2.13
C TYR A 60 6.87 -9.24 0.76
N GLY A 61 7.96 -8.90 0.05
CA GLY A 61 8.34 -9.56 -1.20
C GLY A 61 7.41 -9.21 -2.37
N MET A 62 6.90 -7.98 -2.44
CA MET A 62 6.15 -7.46 -3.57
C MET A 62 6.99 -6.45 -4.37
N GLN A 63 6.89 -6.49 -5.69
CA GLN A 63 7.35 -5.40 -6.54
C GLN A 63 6.33 -4.26 -6.44
N VAL A 64 6.80 -3.04 -6.24
CA VAL A 64 5.95 -1.83 -6.17
C VAL A 64 6.39 -0.86 -7.24
N GLU A 65 5.43 -0.38 -8.02
CA GLU A 65 5.65 0.62 -9.06
C GLU A 65 4.64 1.76 -8.91
N GLY A 66 5.15 2.97 -8.69
CA GLY A 66 4.35 4.18 -8.64
C GLY A 66 4.39 4.92 -9.97
N LEU A 67 3.24 5.33 -10.50
CA LEU A 67 3.17 6.13 -11.74
C LEU A 67 3.87 7.49 -11.57
N GLN A 68 3.79 8.08 -10.37
CA GLN A 68 4.56 9.26 -9.97
C GLN A 68 5.61 8.86 -8.95
N GLY A 69 6.74 9.57 -8.93
CA GLY A 69 7.77 9.41 -7.90
C GLY A 69 7.26 9.77 -6.50
N ILE A 70 8.11 9.65 -5.49
CA ILE A 70 7.84 9.95 -4.08
C ILE A 70 7.21 11.35 -3.89
N SER A 71 7.53 12.32 -4.76
CA SER A 71 6.92 13.64 -4.76
C SER A 71 5.80 13.71 -5.80
N THR A 72 4.57 13.87 -5.34
CA THR A 72 3.38 14.09 -6.19
C THR A 72 3.38 15.44 -6.92
N ALA A 73 4.38 16.29 -6.67
CA ALA A 73 4.58 17.55 -7.39
C ALA A 73 5.19 17.38 -8.80
N SER A 74 5.70 16.18 -9.12
CA SER A 74 6.25 15.87 -10.45
C SER A 74 5.17 15.18 -11.28
N GLU A 75 4.82 15.78 -12.41
CA GLU A 75 3.94 15.14 -13.39
C GLU A 75 4.69 13.98 -14.07
N TYR A 76 4.00 12.86 -14.29
CA TYR A 76 4.51 11.75 -15.10
C TYR A 76 4.43 12.11 -16.59
N GLY A 77 5.37 11.62 -17.38
CA GLY A 77 5.40 11.80 -18.83
C GLY A 77 4.59 10.73 -19.58
N LEU A 78 4.32 10.96 -20.87
CA LEU A 78 3.69 9.94 -21.71
C LEU A 78 4.51 8.65 -21.77
N LYS A 79 5.83 8.76 -21.74
CA LYS A 79 6.74 7.60 -21.73
C LYS A 79 6.57 6.75 -20.47
N ASP A 80 6.44 7.39 -19.32
CA ASP A 80 6.26 6.68 -18.04
C ASP A 80 4.92 5.93 -18.02
N LEU A 81 3.88 6.55 -18.60
CA LEU A 81 2.57 5.91 -18.76
C LEU A 81 2.65 4.70 -19.70
N GLU A 82 3.32 4.83 -20.86
CA GLU A 82 3.49 3.72 -21.81
C GLU A 82 4.28 2.56 -21.20
N GLU A 83 5.37 2.85 -20.44
CA GLU A 83 6.15 1.83 -19.74
C GLU A 83 5.30 1.08 -18.71
N MET A 84 4.43 1.79 -17.98
CA MET A 84 3.54 1.19 -16.99
C MET A 84 2.43 0.36 -17.65
N VAL A 85 1.84 0.82 -18.76
CA VAL A 85 0.88 0.06 -19.55
C VAL A 85 1.50 -1.25 -20.02
N ASN A 86 2.72 -1.21 -20.58
CA ASN A 86 3.42 -2.42 -21.04
C ASN A 86 3.69 -3.37 -19.87
N LEU A 87 4.12 -2.87 -18.71
CA LEU A 87 4.34 -3.70 -17.52
C LEU A 87 3.08 -4.46 -17.11
N ILE A 88 1.93 -3.78 -17.10
CA ILE A 88 0.63 -4.39 -16.74
C ILE A 88 0.22 -5.45 -17.75
N VAL A 89 0.30 -5.15 -19.04
CA VAL A 89 -0.09 -6.04 -20.13
C VAL A 89 0.80 -7.27 -20.21
N ASP A 90 2.12 -7.10 -20.15
CA ASP A 90 3.11 -8.17 -20.26
C ASP A 90 3.00 -9.17 -19.10
N ASN A 91 2.72 -8.67 -17.88
CA ASN A 91 2.57 -9.49 -16.68
C ASN A 91 1.11 -9.93 -16.44
N LYS A 92 0.17 -9.49 -17.28
CA LYS A 92 -1.27 -9.80 -17.15
C LYS A 92 -1.80 -9.50 -15.76
N LEU A 93 -1.42 -8.32 -15.22
CA LEU A 93 -1.83 -7.92 -13.90
C LEU A 93 -3.34 -7.74 -13.84
N LYS A 94 -3.97 -8.24 -12.76
CA LYS A 94 -5.42 -8.19 -12.58
C LYS A 94 -5.93 -6.84 -12.12
N ALA A 95 -5.12 -6.14 -11.30
CA ALA A 95 -5.56 -4.91 -10.64
C ALA A 95 -4.43 -3.89 -10.49
N ILE A 96 -4.86 -2.62 -10.44
CA ILE A 96 -4.08 -1.44 -10.05
C ILE A 96 -4.84 -0.70 -8.95
N PHE A 97 -4.18 0.18 -8.20
CA PHE A 97 -4.79 0.77 -7.00
C PHE A 97 -4.79 2.30 -7.05
N VAL A 98 -5.89 2.88 -6.58
CA VAL A 98 -5.96 4.30 -6.24
C VAL A 98 -5.52 4.53 -4.80
N GLU A 99 -5.26 5.78 -4.44
CA GLU A 99 -4.78 6.15 -3.12
C GLU A 99 -5.62 7.29 -2.54
N SER A 100 -5.84 7.26 -1.23
CA SER A 100 -6.63 8.27 -0.54
C SER A 100 -6.03 9.68 -0.58
N SER A 101 -4.70 9.77 -0.78
CA SER A 101 -3.93 11.03 -0.77
C SER A 101 -3.71 11.64 -2.16
N VAL A 102 -4.04 10.92 -3.26
CA VAL A 102 -3.74 11.34 -4.63
C VAL A 102 -4.99 11.29 -5.51
N PRO A 103 -5.20 12.26 -6.44
CA PRO A 103 -6.33 12.21 -7.39
C PRO A 103 -6.32 10.93 -8.25
N THR A 104 -7.49 10.34 -8.46
CA THR A 104 -7.65 9.05 -9.18
C THR A 104 -7.34 9.11 -10.68
N LYS A 105 -7.36 10.31 -11.27
CA LYS A 105 -7.24 10.52 -12.73
C LYS A 105 -6.05 9.85 -13.39
N SER A 106 -4.92 9.76 -12.70
CA SER A 106 -3.70 9.14 -13.23
C SER A 106 -3.88 7.63 -13.38
N ILE A 107 -4.50 6.99 -12.42
CA ILE A 107 -4.80 5.55 -12.44
C ILE A 107 -5.93 5.23 -13.43
N GLU A 108 -6.93 6.11 -13.55
CA GLU A 108 -7.99 5.99 -14.57
C GLU A 108 -7.41 6.07 -15.98
N ALA A 109 -6.50 7.02 -16.25
CA ALA A 109 -5.81 7.13 -17.54
C ALA A 109 -4.92 5.92 -17.84
N LEU A 110 -4.24 5.37 -16.81
CA LEU A 110 -3.46 4.15 -16.93
C LEU A 110 -4.37 2.95 -17.29
N GLN A 111 -5.51 2.80 -16.63
CA GLN A 111 -6.49 1.77 -16.94
C GLN A 111 -7.00 1.88 -18.38
N GLU A 112 -7.33 3.08 -18.85
CA GLU A 112 -7.75 3.32 -20.23
C GLU A 112 -6.66 2.93 -21.24
N GLY A 113 -5.39 3.24 -20.94
CA GLY A 113 -4.23 2.84 -21.75
C GLY A 113 -4.09 1.31 -21.85
N VAL A 114 -4.23 0.61 -20.75
CA VAL A 114 -4.18 -0.87 -20.71
C VAL A 114 -5.31 -1.49 -21.52
N VAL A 115 -6.54 -0.95 -21.41
CA VAL A 115 -7.70 -1.41 -22.21
C VAL A 115 -7.47 -1.17 -23.71
N ALA A 116 -6.84 -0.07 -24.09
CA ALA A 116 -6.51 0.22 -25.49
C ALA A 116 -5.51 -0.81 -26.07
N GLU A 117 -4.62 -1.37 -25.27
CA GLU A 117 -3.70 -2.45 -25.64
C GLU A 117 -4.35 -3.85 -25.58
N GLY A 118 -5.64 -3.94 -25.27
CA GLY A 118 -6.43 -5.18 -25.34
C GLY A 118 -6.39 -6.05 -24.07
N TRP A 119 -5.93 -5.50 -22.94
CA TRP A 119 -5.98 -6.17 -21.64
C TRP A 119 -6.98 -5.47 -20.71
N GLU A 120 -7.74 -6.25 -19.93
CA GLU A 120 -8.64 -5.72 -18.91
C GLU A 120 -7.94 -5.74 -17.53
N VAL A 121 -7.69 -4.56 -16.96
CA VAL A 121 -7.22 -4.39 -15.59
C VAL A 121 -8.29 -3.65 -14.79
N VAL A 122 -8.52 -4.06 -13.53
CA VAL A 122 -9.49 -3.39 -12.67
C VAL A 122 -8.82 -2.43 -11.67
N ILE A 123 -9.53 -1.40 -11.22
CA ILE A 123 -9.16 -0.65 -10.02
C ILE A 123 -9.54 -1.53 -8.83
N GLY A 124 -8.54 -2.12 -8.19
CA GLY A 124 -8.71 -3.12 -7.13
C GLY A 124 -9.20 -2.54 -5.80
N GLY A 125 -9.16 -1.23 -5.65
CA GLY A 125 -9.62 -0.50 -4.48
C GLY A 125 -8.75 0.70 -4.14
N GLU A 126 -9.11 1.40 -3.06
CA GLU A 126 -8.38 2.53 -2.52
C GLU A 126 -7.47 2.07 -1.38
N LEU A 127 -6.21 2.51 -1.41
CA LEU A 127 -5.23 2.29 -0.36
C LEU A 127 -5.00 3.59 0.41
N PHE A 128 -4.85 3.47 1.71
CA PHE A 128 -4.39 4.57 2.54
C PHE A 128 -2.87 4.73 2.38
N SER A 129 -2.47 5.89 1.87
CA SER A 129 -1.08 6.32 1.76
C SER A 129 -0.96 7.72 2.35
N ASP A 130 0.16 8.04 3.00
CA ASP A 130 0.44 9.32 3.66
C ASP A 130 -0.56 9.73 4.76
N ALA A 131 -1.64 8.99 4.94
CA ALA A 131 -2.67 9.22 5.94
C ALA A 131 -3.33 7.90 6.37
N MET A 132 -3.97 7.90 7.52
CA MET A 132 -4.88 6.84 7.97
C MET A 132 -6.33 7.22 7.58
N GLY A 133 -7.25 6.31 7.80
CA GLY A 133 -8.68 6.55 7.64
C GLY A 133 -9.26 7.55 8.66
N ASP A 134 -10.58 7.73 8.63
CA ASP A 134 -11.28 8.59 9.59
C ASP A 134 -11.01 8.12 11.02
N PRO A 135 -10.64 9.02 11.96
CA PRO A 135 -10.36 8.65 13.35
C PRO A 135 -11.50 7.92 14.09
N ALA A 136 -12.73 8.01 13.56
CA ALA A 136 -13.88 7.30 14.12
C ALA A 136 -14.03 5.86 13.60
N THR A 137 -13.19 5.42 12.69
CA THR A 137 -13.21 4.08 12.09
C THR A 137 -12.01 3.24 12.54
N ILE A 138 -12.04 1.94 12.22
CA ILE A 138 -10.93 1.02 12.49
C ILE A 138 -9.68 1.47 11.71
N GLU A 139 -9.86 1.89 10.47
CA GLU A 139 -8.81 2.39 9.58
C GLU A 139 -8.19 3.72 10.07
N GLY A 140 -8.80 4.39 11.03
CA GLY A 140 -8.24 5.52 11.77
C GLY A 140 -7.10 5.12 12.72
N THR A 141 -6.84 3.82 12.92
CA THR A 141 -5.69 3.28 13.63
C THR A 141 -4.64 2.75 12.65
N TYR A 142 -3.37 2.71 13.06
CA TYR A 142 -2.30 2.17 12.22
C TYR A 142 -2.56 0.70 11.83
N ILE A 143 -2.94 -0.13 12.80
CA ILE A 143 -3.23 -1.55 12.57
C ILE A 143 -4.39 -1.70 11.59
N GLY A 144 -5.51 -1.02 11.83
CA GLY A 144 -6.68 -1.11 10.95
C GLY A 144 -6.44 -0.57 9.54
N MET A 145 -5.62 0.48 9.40
CA MET A 145 -5.19 0.99 8.10
C MET A 145 -4.36 -0.05 7.33
N VAL A 146 -3.40 -0.71 7.99
CA VAL A 146 -2.60 -1.77 7.37
C VAL A 146 -3.46 -2.96 6.99
N GLU A 147 -4.37 -3.40 7.87
CA GLU A 147 -5.31 -4.49 7.58
C GLU A 147 -6.20 -4.18 6.38
N HIS A 148 -6.73 -2.96 6.28
CA HIS A 148 -7.51 -2.51 5.12
C HIS A 148 -6.68 -2.60 3.83
N ASN A 149 -5.48 -2.04 3.82
CA ASN A 149 -4.62 -2.04 2.65
C ASN A 149 -4.29 -3.48 2.20
N VAL A 150 -3.88 -4.32 3.13
CA VAL A 150 -3.52 -5.71 2.82
C VAL A 150 -4.71 -6.50 2.30
N ASN A 151 -5.88 -6.38 2.92
CA ASN A 151 -7.10 -7.03 2.45
C ASN A 151 -7.48 -6.55 1.04
N THR A 152 -7.38 -5.25 0.77
CA THR A 152 -7.65 -4.65 -0.54
C THR A 152 -6.71 -5.22 -1.61
N ILE A 153 -5.40 -5.25 -1.34
CA ILE A 153 -4.37 -5.79 -2.25
C ILE A 153 -4.61 -7.28 -2.52
N VAL A 154 -4.77 -8.08 -1.46
CA VAL A 154 -4.92 -9.52 -1.59
C VAL A 154 -6.20 -9.91 -2.32
N ASN A 155 -7.32 -9.24 -2.04
CA ASN A 155 -8.59 -9.53 -2.71
C ASN A 155 -8.56 -9.20 -4.21
N ALA A 156 -7.77 -8.21 -4.61
CA ALA A 156 -7.66 -7.80 -6.01
C ALA A 156 -6.66 -8.62 -6.82
N LEU A 157 -5.56 -9.11 -6.20
CA LEU A 157 -4.46 -9.78 -6.90
C LEU A 157 -4.47 -11.31 -6.78
N LYS A 158 -5.21 -11.86 -5.85
CA LYS A 158 -5.31 -13.32 -5.59
C LYS A 158 -5.94 -14.14 -6.72
#